data_937af39f7e9e09729f1bc87b604a9511
#
_entry.id   937af39f7e9e09729f1bc87b604a9511
#
_cell.length_a   1.000
_cell.length_b   1.000
_cell.length_c   1.000
_cell.angle_alpha   90.00
_cell.angle_beta   90.00
_cell.angle_gamma   90.00
#
_symmetry.space_group_name_H-M   'P 1'
#
loop_
_entity.id
_entity.type
_entity.pdbx_description
1 polymer ?
#
loop_
_entity_poly.entity_id
_entity_poly.type
_entity_poly.pdbx_seq_one_letter_code
_entity_poly.pdbx_strand_id
1 'polypeptide(L)'
;MYGLLGRKLGHSFSKEYFTDKFAKLNLNDSYVNIELDDVSEIVSFVKENKDLKGFNVTIPYKETIMPYLNDIDNVAKEVGAVNTVKVCNNGMLKGFNTDVAGFEKLLESTRQQDNKTTSLIFGSGGASKAVQYVLRKNNIPFKVVSRNKSEKLGIIGYENVDLTGFSPYSLIINTTPVGMFPNVNEYLELPYSTITSQNIFIDLIYNPTETVFLEKARLKGAAVFNGLTMLYEQAEAAWKIWGN
;
A
#
# COMPACT_ATOMS: atom_id res chain seq x y z
N MET A 1 12.17 -20.19 -5.53
CA MET A 1 11.36 -19.80 -4.37
C MET A 1 11.13 -18.29 -4.37
N TYR A 2 9.97 -17.81 -3.88
CA TYR A 2 9.61 -16.40 -3.62
C TYR A 2 9.07 -16.26 -2.19
N GLY A 3 8.88 -15.03 -1.71
CA GLY A 3 8.35 -14.86 -0.36
C GLY A 3 7.74 -13.49 -0.07
N LEU A 4 7.17 -13.36 1.15
CA LEU A 4 6.73 -12.12 1.75
C LEU A 4 7.51 -11.86 3.03
N LEU A 5 8.25 -10.77 3.10
CA LEU A 5 8.95 -10.30 4.29
C LEU A 5 8.07 -9.41 5.14
N GLY A 6 7.93 -9.74 6.40
CA GLY A 6 7.25 -8.94 7.43
C GLY A 6 7.63 -9.39 8.83
N ARG A 7 7.09 -8.72 9.86
CA ARG A 7 7.37 -9.10 11.25
C ARG A 7 6.47 -10.24 11.73
N LYS A 8 5.17 -10.18 11.40
CA LYS A 8 4.16 -11.22 11.68
C LYS A 8 3.21 -11.26 10.50
N LEU A 9 3.09 -12.41 9.89
CA LEU A 9 2.45 -12.61 8.60
C LEU A 9 1.32 -13.63 8.65
N GLY A 10 0.45 -13.65 9.58
CA GLY A 10 -0.65 -14.60 9.69
C GLY A 10 -1.18 -15.17 8.34
N HIS A 11 -2.42 -15.01 8.00
CA HIS A 11 -2.94 -15.31 6.67
C HIS A 11 -2.47 -14.26 5.65
N SER A 12 -1.67 -14.68 4.68
CA SER A 12 -1.09 -13.82 3.66
C SER A 12 -1.80 -14.05 2.31
N PHE A 13 -2.51 -13.03 1.83
CA PHE A 13 -3.05 -13.02 0.47
C PHE A 13 -1.97 -13.34 -0.57
N SER A 14 -0.80 -12.73 -0.48
CA SER A 14 0.28 -12.93 -1.45
C SER A 14 0.70 -14.39 -1.54
N LYS A 15 0.74 -15.11 -0.41
CA LYS A 15 1.07 -16.54 -0.41
C LYS A 15 0.03 -17.37 -1.15
N GLU A 16 -1.25 -17.15 -0.88
CA GLU A 16 -2.34 -17.86 -1.58
C GLU A 16 -2.32 -17.51 -3.08
N TYR A 17 -2.27 -16.22 -3.39
CA TYR A 17 -2.27 -15.72 -4.76
C TYR A 17 -1.14 -16.32 -5.61
N PHE A 18 0.11 -16.26 -5.13
CA PHE A 18 1.25 -16.78 -5.88
C PHE A 18 1.30 -18.30 -5.92
N THR A 19 0.86 -19.00 -4.87
CA THR A 19 0.72 -20.46 -4.90
C THR A 19 -0.24 -20.89 -6.00
N ASP A 20 -1.40 -20.28 -6.09
CA ASP A 20 -2.38 -20.54 -7.15
C ASP A 20 -1.85 -20.17 -8.53
N LYS A 21 -1.13 -19.04 -8.64
CA LYS A 21 -0.51 -18.59 -9.88
C LYS A 21 0.55 -19.60 -10.39
N PHE A 22 1.41 -20.09 -9.49
CA PHE A 22 2.42 -21.09 -9.85
C PHE A 22 1.79 -22.38 -10.32
N ALA A 23 0.73 -22.85 -9.64
CA ALA A 23 -0.01 -24.04 -10.05
C ALA A 23 -0.64 -23.87 -11.44
N LYS A 24 -1.31 -22.74 -11.72
CA LYS A 24 -1.93 -22.44 -13.02
C LYS A 24 -0.90 -22.36 -14.17
N LEU A 25 0.30 -21.89 -13.88
CA LEU A 25 1.40 -21.76 -14.84
C LEU A 25 2.29 -23.03 -14.93
N ASN A 26 1.97 -24.09 -14.20
CA ASN A 26 2.77 -25.31 -14.09
C ASN A 26 4.23 -25.02 -13.67
N LEU A 27 4.45 -24.06 -12.78
CA LEU A 27 5.77 -23.70 -12.27
C LEU A 27 6.07 -24.44 -10.97
N ASN A 28 7.32 -24.92 -10.85
CA ASN A 28 7.82 -25.63 -9.67
C ASN A 28 8.36 -24.64 -8.61
N ASP A 29 7.73 -23.46 -8.50
CA ASP A 29 8.11 -22.44 -7.55
C ASP A 29 7.22 -22.47 -6.29
N SER A 30 7.74 -21.97 -5.18
CA SER A 30 7.02 -21.83 -3.92
C SER A 30 7.01 -20.37 -3.45
N TYR A 31 5.99 -20.02 -2.67
CA TYR A 31 5.91 -18.71 -2.01
C TYR A 31 5.80 -18.90 -0.49
N VAL A 32 6.74 -18.33 0.26
CA VAL A 32 6.88 -18.52 1.71
C VAL A 32 6.69 -17.23 2.48
N ASN A 33 6.30 -17.32 3.74
CA ASN A 33 6.36 -16.21 4.67
C ASN A 33 7.77 -16.11 5.25
N ILE A 34 8.38 -14.93 5.18
CA ILE A 34 9.69 -14.60 5.75
C ILE A 34 9.43 -13.70 6.94
N GLU A 35 9.30 -14.31 8.12
CA GLU A 35 9.04 -13.58 9.36
C GLU A 35 10.37 -13.32 10.06
N LEU A 36 10.72 -12.05 10.21
CA LEU A 36 11.94 -11.59 10.89
C LEU A 36 11.55 -10.56 11.95
N ASP A 37 12.19 -10.62 13.11
CA ASP A 37 12.02 -9.61 14.16
C ASP A 37 12.78 -8.32 13.84
N ASP A 38 13.94 -8.45 13.18
CA ASP A 38 14.76 -7.35 12.68
C ASP A 38 15.00 -7.49 11.17
N VAL A 39 14.79 -6.41 10.43
CA VAL A 39 14.97 -6.39 8.97
C VAL A 39 16.41 -6.65 8.54
N SER A 40 17.40 -6.40 9.38
CA SER A 40 18.82 -6.67 9.09
C SER A 40 19.10 -8.16 8.85
N GLU A 41 18.30 -9.04 9.43
CA GLU A 41 18.42 -10.50 9.27
C GLU A 41 18.16 -10.96 7.83
N ILE A 42 17.52 -10.10 6.98
CA ILE A 42 17.27 -10.43 5.57
C ILE A 42 18.54 -10.76 4.81
N VAL A 43 19.67 -10.13 5.15
CA VAL A 43 20.96 -10.36 4.48
C VAL A 43 21.43 -11.80 4.71
N SER A 44 21.31 -12.31 5.94
CA SER A 44 21.63 -13.70 6.29
C SER A 44 20.64 -14.67 5.65
N PHE A 45 19.34 -14.36 5.74
CA PHE A 45 18.30 -15.18 5.14
C PHE A 45 18.53 -15.39 3.63
N VAL A 46 18.85 -14.34 2.87
CA VAL A 46 19.15 -14.45 1.43
C VAL A 46 20.41 -15.28 1.17
N LYS A 47 21.43 -15.18 2.02
CA LYS A 47 22.65 -16.00 1.87
C LYS A 47 22.40 -17.48 2.09
N GLU A 48 21.51 -17.83 2.99
CA GLU A 48 21.15 -19.21 3.34
C GLU A 48 20.18 -19.84 2.34
N ASN A 49 19.34 -19.01 1.66
CA ASN A 49 18.32 -19.45 0.73
C ASN A 49 18.70 -19.10 -0.72
N LYS A 50 19.64 -19.85 -1.30
CA LYS A 50 20.21 -19.59 -2.64
C LYS A 50 19.24 -19.72 -3.80
N ASP A 51 18.12 -20.40 -3.60
CA ASP A 51 17.02 -20.55 -4.57
C ASP A 51 15.99 -19.41 -4.51
N LEU A 52 16.14 -18.45 -3.58
CA LEU A 52 15.29 -17.27 -3.47
C LEU A 52 15.49 -16.36 -4.68
N LYS A 53 14.44 -16.15 -5.46
CA LYS A 53 14.43 -15.33 -6.69
C LYS A 53 13.95 -13.90 -6.45
N GLY A 54 13.14 -13.71 -5.40
CA GLY A 54 12.61 -12.40 -5.02
C GLY A 54 11.61 -12.50 -3.89
N PHE A 55 11.23 -11.36 -3.33
CA PHE A 55 10.24 -11.31 -2.26
C PHE A 55 9.54 -9.96 -2.22
N ASN A 56 8.29 -9.98 -1.74
CA ASN A 56 7.58 -8.76 -1.37
C ASN A 56 7.96 -8.34 0.06
N VAL A 57 7.75 -7.07 0.36
CA VAL A 57 8.01 -6.49 1.67
C VAL A 57 6.75 -5.79 2.17
N THR A 58 6.33 -6.12 3.39
CA THR A 58 5.18 -5.49 4.04
C THR A 58 5.57 -4.80 5.34
N ILE A 59 4.57 -4.31 6.06
CA ILE A 59 4.72 -3.65 7.36
C ILE A 59 5.52 -4.56 8.33
N PRO A 60 6.49 -3.99 9.08
CA PRO A 60 6.88 -2.57 9.14
C PRO A 60 8.08 -2.22 8.24
N TYR A 61 8.51 -3.08 7.32
CA TYR A 61 9.85 -3.08 6.73
C TYR A 61 9.99 -2.32 5.41
N LYS A 62 8.90 -1.80 4.81
CA LYS A 62 8.96 -1.13 3.48
C LYS A 62 9.96 0.03 3.39
N GLU A 63 10.21 0.73 4.49
CA GLU A 63 11.17 1.83 4.56
C GLU A 63 12.52 1.37 5.08
N THR A 64 12.53 0.57 6.14
CA THR A 64 13.74 0.16 6.86
C THR A 64 14.57 -0.90 6.12
N ILE A 65 14.02 -1.55 5.09
CA ILE A 65 14.78 -2.49 4.25
C ILE A 65 15.75 -1.77 3.29
N MET A 66 15.49 -0.51 2.94
CA MET A 66 16.24 0.20 1.89
C MET A 66 17.76 0.20 2.08
N PRO A 67 18.32 0.37 3.31
CA PRO A 67 19.77 0.32 3.55
C PRO A 67 20.41 -1.06 3.28
N TYR A 68 19.63 -2.12 3.23
CA TYR A 68 20.11 -3.50 3.01
C TYR A 68 20.06 -3.94 1.54
N LEU A 69 19.63 -3.03 0.63
CA LEU A 69 19.54 -3.28 -0.80
C LEU A 69 20.76 -2.74 -1.53
N ASN A 70 21.21 -3.44 -2.55
CA ASN A 70 22.36 -3.05 -3.37
C ASN A 70 21.99 -1.97 -4.40
N ASP A 71 20.76 -2.01 -4.91
CA ASP A 71 20.22 -1.02 -5.83
C ASP A 71 18.72 -0.82 -5.56
N ILE A 72 18.23 0.37 -5.85
CA ILE A 72 16.82 0.72 -5.70
C ILE A 72 16.38 1.46 -6.98
N ASP A 73 15.26 1.03 -7.53
CA ASP A 73 14.64 1.68 -8.68
C ASP A 73 14.30 3.16 -8.40
N ASN A 74 14.32 3.99 -9.42
CA ASN A 74 14.10 5.42 -9.27
C ASN A 74 12.74 5.75 -8.65
N VAL A 75 11.68 5.07 -9.06
CA VAL A 75 10.34 5.23 -8.48
C VAL A 75 10.34 4.90 -6.99
N ALA A 76 10.95 3.78 -6.60
CA ALA A 76 11.05 3.39 -5.20
C ALA A 76 11.91 4.37 -4.37
N LYS A 77 12.97 4.97 -4.97
CA LYS A 77 13.76 6.05 -4.34
C LYS A 77 12.92 7.29 -4.09
N GLU A 78 12.15 7.74 -5.07
CA GLU A 78 11.27 8.91 -4.95
C GLU A 78 10.12 8.69 -3.97
N VAL A 79 9.56 7.48 -3.94
CA VAL A 79 8.55 7.06 -2.95
C VAL A 79 9.15 7.01 -1.54
N GLY A 80 10.43 6.62 -1.42
CA GLY A 80 11.08 6.39 -0.12
C GLY A 80 10.58 5.12 0.58
N ALA A 81 10.13 4.11 -0.19
CA ALA A 81 9.70 2.81 0.32
C ALA A 81 9.83 1.74 -0.76
N VAL A 82 10.16 0.51 -0.34
CA VAL A 82 10.28 -0.69 -1.18
C VAL A 82 9.26 -1.72 -0.70
N ASN A 83 8.45 -2.26 -1.62
CA ASN A 83 7.53 -3.38 -1.34
C ASN A 83 7.83 -4.64 -2.16
N THR A 84 8.81 -4.59 -3.08
CA THR A 84 9.19 -5.72 -3.92
C THR A 84 10.71 -5.72 -4.10
N VAL A 85 11.33 -6.87 -3.88
CA VAL A 85 12.78 -7.07 -4.07
C VAL A 85 13.00 -8.20 -5.06
N LYS A 86 13.88 -7.97 -6.04
CA LYS A 86 14.41 -8.99 -6.93
C LYS A 86 15.78 -9.40 -6.44
N VAL A 87 16.02 -10.71 -6.34
CA VAL A 87 17.35 -11.29 -6.11
C VAL A 87 17.96 -11.56 -7.49
N CYS A 88 19.03 -10.83 -7.81
CA CYS A 88 19.74 -10.96 -9.08
C CYS A 88 20.66 -12.19 -9.08
N ASN A 89 21.05 -12.69 -10.27
CA ASN A 89 21.88 -13.89 -10.41
C ASN A 89 23.22 -13.84 -9.67
N ASN A 90 23.74 -12.63 -9.40
CA ASN A 90 24.96 -12.40 -8.61
C ASN A 90 24.69 -12.24 -7.11
N GLY A 91 23.45 -12.50 -6.66
CA GLY A 91 23.03 -12.34 -5.27
C GLY A 91 22.74 -10.90 -4.83
N MET A 92 22.85 -9.92 -5.73
CA MET A 92 22.48 -8.54 -5.43
C MET A 92 20.97 -8.36 -5.26
N LEU A 93 20.57 -7.53 -4.32
CA LEU A 93 19.18 -7.20 -4.01
C LEU A 93 18.81 -5.89 -4.68
N LYS A 94 17.81 -5.91 -5.57
CA LYS A 94 17.27 -4.71 -6.19
C LYS A 94 15.84 -4.45 -5.74
N GLY A 95 15.59 -3.25 -5.18
CA GLY A 95 14.32 -2.84 -4.62
C GLY A 95 13.45 -2.07 -5.60
N PHE A 96 12.14 -2.29 -5.51
CA PHE A 96 11.10 -1.65 -6.33
C PHE A 96 9.88 -1.29 -5.47
N ASN A 97 9.00 -0.44 -6.00
CA ASN A 97 7.72 -0.14 -5.39
C ASN A 97 6.57 -0.42 -6.35
N THR A 98 5.90 -1.56 -6.18
CA THR A 98 4.75 -1.97 -6.99
C THR A 98 3.41 -1.47 -6.43
N ASP A 99 3.38 -0.92 -5.19
CA ASP A 99 2.19 -0.24 -4.66
C ASP A 99 1.79 0.95 -5.56
N VAL A 100 2.77 1.60 -6.20
CA VAL A 100 2.54 2.68 -7.17
C VAL A 100 1.68 2.18 -8.32
N ALA A 101 2.07 1.09 -8.98
CA ALA A 101 1.30 0.52 -10.09
C ALA A 101 -0.09 0.06 -9.63
N GLY A 102 -0.17 -0.55 -8.45
CA GLY A 102 -1.44 -0.96 -7.86
C GLY A 102 -2.39 0.21 -7.59
N PHE A 103 -1.88 1.28 -6.97
CA PHE A 103 -2.72 2.43 -6.68
C PHE A 103 -3.06 3.25 -7.94
N GLU A 104 -2.19 3.33 -8.95
CA GLU A 104 -2.53 3.94 -10.24
C GLU A 104 -3.77 3.27 -10.85
N LYS A 105 -3.83 1.93 -10.86
CA LYS A 105 -4.99 1.19 -11.37
C LYS A 105 -6.25 1.40 -10.53
N LEU A 106 -6.12 1.45 -9.22
CA LEU A 106 -7.24 1.76 -8.34
C LEU A 106 -7.76 3.18 -8.58
N LEU A 107 -6.87 4.16 -8.71
CA LEU A 107 -7.24 5.55 -8.99
C LEU A 107 -7.95 5.68 -10.36
N GLU A 108 -7.43 5.03 -11.41
CA GLU A 108 -8.06 4.98 -12.73
C GLU A 108 -9.50 4.44 -12.66
N SER A 109 -9.77 3.45 -11.80
CA SER A 109 -11.10 2.86 -11.65
C SER A 109 -12.12 3.81 -11.02
N THR A 110 -11.69 4.84 -10.31
CA THR A 110 -12.59 5.85 -9.72
C THR A 110 -13.17 6.81 -10.76
N ARG A 111 -12.65 6.81 -12.00
CA ARG A 111 -13.05 7.71 -13.11
C ARG A 111 -12.93 9.19 -12.78
N GLN A 112 -12.16 9.54 -11.76
CA GLN A 112 -11.87 10.94 -11.44
C GLN A 112 -10.87 11.51 -12.44
N GLN A 113 -11.34 12.42 -13.30
CA GLN A 113 -10.51 13.18 -14.24
C GLN A 113 -10.75 14.70 -14.13
N ASP A 114 -11.30 15.14 -12.99
CA ASP A 114 -11.60 16.55 -12.81
C ASP A 114 -10.41 17.30 -12.24
N ASN A 115 -9.99 18.39 -12.89
CA ASN A 115 -8.87 19.26 -12.50
C ASN A 115 -9.07 19.98 -11.15
N LYS A 116 -10.22 19.79 -10.49
CA LYS A 116 -10.55 20.35 -9.16
C LYS A 116 -10.40 19.35 -8.02
N THR A 117 -9.95 18.11 -8.30
CA THR A 117 -9.79 17.08 -7.28
C THR A 117 -8.73 17.48 -6.29
N THR A 118 -9.09 17.57 -5.02
CA THR A 118 -8.16 17.69 -3.89
C THR A 118 -8.32 16.46 -3.01
N SER A 119 -7.22 15.87 -2.58
CA SER A 119 -7.22 14.61 -1.82
C SER A 119 -6.88 14.81 -0.37
N LEU A 120 -7.46 13.97 0.49
CA LEU A 120 -7.11 13.83 1.89
C LEU A 120 -6.62 12.39 2.15
N ILE A 121 -5.41 12.23 2.66
CA ILE A 121 -4.79 10.92 2.88
C ILE A 121 -4.65 10.70 4.38
N PHE A 122 -5.26 9.66 4.92
CA PHE A 122 -5.06 9.22 6.30
C PHE A 122 -3.94 8.20 6.38
N GLY A 123 -2.92 8.50 7.19
CA GLY A 123 -1.71 7.69 7.36
C GLY A 123 -0.48 8.29 6.69
N SER A 124 0.71 7.96 7.20
CA SER A 124 2.02 8.48 6.74
C SER A 124 3.08 7.41 6.48
N GLY A 125 2.69 6.13 6.48
CA GLY A 125 3.60 4.99 6.24
C GLY A 125 3.87 4.71 4.76
N GLY A 126 4.55 3.60 4.47
CA GLY A 126 5.01 3.24 3.12
C GLY A 126 3.90 3.20 2.06
N ALA A 127 2.69 2.70 2.38
CA ALA A 127 1.56 2.73 1.45
C ALA A 127 1.10 4.16 1.15
N SER A 128 1.04 5.02 2.18
CA SER A 128 0.73 6.45 2.02
C SER A 128 1.73 7.15 1.09
N LYS A 129 3.02 6.82 1.19
CA LYS A 129 4.06 7.40 0.32
C LYS A 129 3.85 7.04 -1.15
N ALA A 130 3.46 5.80 -1.45
CA ALA A 130 3.10 5.37 -2.81
C ALA A 130 1.87 6.14 -3.33
N VAL A 131 0.82 6.29 -2.52
CA VAL A 131 -0.36 7.11 -2.83
C VAL A 131 0.04 8.55 -3.13
N GLN A 132 0.83 9.18 -2.26
CA GLN A 132 1.33 10.54 -2.45
C GLN A 132 2.12 10.71 -3.76
N TYR A 133 2.95 9.72 -4.09
CA TYR A 133 3.70 9.70 -5.35
C TYR A 133 2.77 9.72 -6.56
N VAL A 134 1.77 8.83 -6.57
CA VAL A 134 0.79 8.74 -7.67
C VAL A 134 -0.03 10.02 -7.80
N LEU A 135 -0.48 10.60 -6.69
CA LEU A 135 -1.23 11.86 -6.73
C LEU A 135 -0.38 13.01 -7.26
N ARG A 136 0.90 13.13 -6.84
CA ARG A 136 1.84 14.11 -7.40
C ARG A 136 2.04 13.94 -8.91
N LYS A 137 2.26 12.71 -9.35
CA LYS A 137 2.43 12.37 -10.78
C LYS A 137 1.21 12.78 -11.62
N ASN A 138 0.02 12.69 -11.04
CA ASN A 138 -1.25 13.07 -11.69
C ASN A 138 -1.65 14.54 -11.42
N ASN A 139 -0.78 15.36 -10.82
CA ASN A 139 -1.05 16.75 -10.46
C ASN A 139 -2.28 16.94 -9.57
N ILE A 140 -2.61 15.97 -8.72
CA ILE A 140 -3.71 16.02 -7.76
C ILE A 140 -3.19 16.57 -6.43
N PRO A 141 -3.62 17.76 -5.98
CA PRO A 141 -3.25 18.30 -4.68
C PRO A 141 -3.74 17.40 -3.55
N PHE A 142 -2.95 17.28 -2.49
CA PHE A 142 -3.35 16.47 -1.34
C PHE A 142 -2.85 17.05 -0.01
N LYS A 143 -3.48 16.63 1.08
CA LYS A 143 -2.99 16.77 2.46
C LYS A 143 -2.87 15.40 3.10
N VAL A 144 -1.85 15.23 3.93
CA VAL A 144 -1.64 14.00 4.70
C VAL A 144 -2.05 14.25 6.14
N VAL A 145 -2.86 13.37 6.69
CA VAL A 145 -3.34 13.38 8.07
C VAL A 145 -2.68 12.25 8.84
N SER A 146 -2.04 12.56 9.96
CA SER A 146 -1.42 11.54 10.82
C SER A 146 -1.50 11.93 12.30
N ARG A 147 -1.45 10.94 13.18
CA ARG A 147 -1.27 11.14 14.62
C ARG A 147 0.06 11.85 14.93
N ASN A 148 1.09 11.53 14.13
CA ASN A 148 2.41 12.16 14.23
C ASN A 148 2.47 13.31 13.22
N LYS A 149 2.10 14.51 13.68
CA LYS A 149 2.17 15.73 12.88
C LYS A 149 3.62 16.08 12.52
N SER A 150 3.82 16.70 11.37
CA SER A 150 5.11 17.23 10.97
C SER A 150 4.91 18.42 10.03
N GLU A 151 5.13 19.62 10.53
CA GLU A 151 5.10 20.85 9.71
C GLU A 151 6.10 20.78 8.57
N LYS A 152 7.31 20.26 8.84
CA LYS A 152 8.37 20.09 7.86
C LYS A 152 7.94 19.21 6.67
N LEU A 153 7.08 18.22 6.89
CA LEU A 153 6.57 17.31 5.87
C LEU A 153 5.16 17.67 5.39
N GLY A 154 4.57 18.75 5.87
CA GLY A 154 3.20 19.14 5.55
C GLY A 154 2.14 18.15 6.07
N ILE A 155 2.45 17.39 7.14
CA ILE A 155 1.54 16.42 7.75
C ILE A 155 0.74 17.11 8.84
N ILE A 156 -0.59 17.13 8.67
CA ILE A 156 -1.53 17.75 9.61
C ILE A 156 -2.12 16.72 10.60
N GLY A 157 -2.73 17.20 11.67
CA GLY A 157 -3.43 16.35 12.63
C GLY A 157 -4.91 16.16 12.28
N TYR A 158 -5.55 15.21 12.96
CA TYR A 158 -6.98 14.90 12.79
C TYR A 158 -7.88 16.10 13.12
N GLU A 159 -7.52 16.91 14.10
CA GLU A 159 -8.26 18.13 14.49
C GLU A 159 -8.42 19.12 13.33
N ASN A 160 -7.53 19.13 12.37
CA ASN A 160 -7.67 19.98 11.18
C ASN A 160 -8.81 19.50 10.28
N VAL A 161 -9.08 18.20 10.26
CA VAL A 161 -10.20 17.61 9.51
C VAL A 161 -11.52 17.87 10.22
N ASP A 162 -11.54 17.81 11.56
CA ASP A 162 -12.73 18.11 12.37
C ASP A 162 -13.21 19.56 12.14
N LEU A 163 -12.28 20.49 11.97
CA LEU A 163 -12.59 21.90 11.71
C LEU A 163 -13.11 22.16 10.29
N THR A 164 -12.59 21.44 9.27
CA THR A 164 -12.91 21.71 7.86
C THR A 164 -13.96 20.77 7.29
N GLY A 165 -14.15 19.59 7.89
CA GLY A 165 -14.92 18.51 7.30
C GLY A 165 -14.32 18.01 5.98
N PHE A 166 -15.13 17.34 5.17
CA PHE A 166 -14.72 16.80 3.87
C PHE A 166 -15.05 17.74 2.69
N SER A 167 -15.74 18.85 2.92
CA SER A 167 -16.16 19.77 1.86
C SER A 167 -15.04 20.23 0.92
N PRO A 168 -13.78 20.47 1.38
CA PRO A 168 -12.69 20.86 0.48
C PRO A 168 -12.08 19.69 -0.34
N TYR A 169 -12.49 18.45 -0.08
CA TYR A 169 -11.83 17.27 -0.60
C TYR A 169 -12.79 16.43 -1.44
N SER A 170 -12.41 16.13 -2.66
CA SER A 170 -13.17 15.21 -3.53
C SER A 170 -12.78 13.75 -3.27
N LEU A 171 -11.52 13.50 -2.90
CA LEU A 171 -10.97 12.15 -2.75
C LEU A 171 -10.43 11.97 -1.33
N ILE A 172 -10.95 10.98 -0.61
CA ILE A 172 -10.62 10.67 0.78
C ILE A 172 -10.05 9.25 0.83
N ILE A 173 -8.78 9.11 1.26
CA ILE A 173 -8.03 7.86 1.13
C ILE A 173 -7.56 7.40 2.51
N ASN A 174 -8.00 6.22 2.94
CA ASN A 174 -7.43 5.54 4.11
C ASN A 174 -6.25 4.66 3.70
N THR A 175 -5.08 4.97 4.25
CA THR A 175 -3.85 4.16 4.10
C THR A 175 -3.39 3.58 5.45
N THR A 176 -4.22 3.70 6.49
CA THR A 176 -3.97 3.14 7.82
C THR A 176 -4.49 1.71 7.91
N PRO A 177 -4.04 0.91 8.89
CA PRO A 177 -4.60 -0.42 9.14
C PRO A 177 -5.89 -0.39 9.98
N VAL A 178 -6.45 0.78 10.30
CA VAL A 178 -7.65 0.90 11.16
C VAL A 178 -8.87 0.37 10.43
N GLY A 179 -9.54 -0.63 11.01
CA GLY A 179 -10.67 -1.34 10.38
C GLY A 179 -10.29 -2.61 9.62
N MET A 180 -8.99 -2.95 9.56
CA MET A 180 -8.51 -4.20 8.97
C MET A 180 -8.74 -5.38 9.92
N PHE A 181 -9.03 -6.57 9.37
CA PHE A 181 -9.10 -7.82 10.14
C PHE A 181 -7.81 -8.01 10.99
N PRO A 182 -7.89 -8.42 12.28
CA PRO A 182 -9.11 -8.87 12.96
C PRO A 182 -9.98 -7.75 13.57
N ASN A 183 -9.51 -6.51 13.58
CA ASN A 183 -10.15 -5.38 14.28
C ASN A 183 -11.16 -4.65 13.37
N VAL A 184 -12.07 -5.40 12.75
CA VAL A 184 -12.99 -4.91 11.71
C VAL A 184 -13.99 -3.85 12.18
N ASN A 185 -14.23 -3.75 13.47
CA ASN A 185 -15.14 -2.76 14.06
C ASN A 185 -14.45 -1.41 14.37
N GLU A 186 -13.13 -1.36 14.29
CA GLU A 186 -12.40 -0.10 14.45
C GLU A 186 -12.58 0.77 13.20
N TYR A 187 -12.62 2.07 13.38
CA TYR A 187 -12.68 3.04 12.30
C TYR A 187 -12.04 4.36 12.71
N LEU A 188 -11.69 5.18 11.73
CA LEU A 188 -11.20 6.52 11.98
C LEU A 188 -12.37 7.40 12.46
N GLU A 189 -12.24 8.04 13.62
CA GLU A 189 -13.22 9.01 14.10
C GLU A 189 -13.08 10.30 13.29
N LEU A 190 -14.04 10.54 12.40
CA LEU A 190 -14.00 11.61 11.41
C LEU A 190 -15.38 12.29 11.32
N PRO A 191 -15.47 13.52 10.79
CA PRO A 191 -16.72 14.24 10.64
C PRO A 191 -17.60 13.71 9.50
N TYR A 192 -18.04 12.44 9.59
CA TYR A 192 -18.86 11.75 8.57
C TYR A 192 -20.17 12.46 8.23
N SER A 193 -20.65 13.38 9.09
CA SER A 193 -21.82 14.19 8.78
C SER A 193 -21.61 15.17 7.63
N THR A 194 -20.34 15.49 7.30
CA THR A 194 -19.97 16.44 6.23
C THR A 194 -19.78 15.79 4.87
N ILE A 195 -19.98 14.47 4.77
CA ILE A 195 -19.89 13.73 3.51
C ILE A 195 -21.05 14.07 2.58
N THR A 196 -20.74 14.19 1.29
CA THR A 196 -21.70 14.40 0.21
C THR A 196 -21.54 13.33 -0.88
N SER A 197 -22.49 13.25 -1.79
CA SER A 197 -22.41 12.38 -2.98
C SER A 197 -21.30 12.74 -3.98
N GLN A 198 -20.66 13.90 -3.79
CA GLN A 198 -19.51 14.32 -4.61
C GLN A 198 -18.17 13.77 -4.09
N ASN A 199 -18.16 13.20 -2.89
CA ASN A 199 -16.95 12.61 -2.34
C ASN A 199 -16.73 11.18 -2.86
N ILE A 200 -15.46 10.82 -3.01
CA ILE A 200 -15.01 9.45 -3.28
C ILE A 200 -14.13 9.00 -2.11
N PHE A 201 -14.47 7.86 -1.55
CA PHE A 201 -13.73 7.25 -0.47
C PHE A 201 -12.99 6.01 -0.97
N ILE A 202 -11.68 5.97 -0.73
CA ILE A 202 -10.83 4.81 -1.02
C ILE A 202 -10.28 4.29 0.31
N ASP A 203 -10.43 3.00 0.55
CA ASP A 203 -9.72 2.31 1.62
C ASP A 203 -8.73 1.31 1.03
N LEU A 204 -7.45 1.39 1.39
CA LEU A 204 -6.47 0.41 0.93
C LEU A 204 -6.64 -0.96 1.59
N ILE A 205 -7.52 -1.07 2.58
CA ILE A 205 -7.93 -2.33 3.19
C ILE A 205 -8.81 -3.10 2.19
N TYR A 206 -8.59 -4.41 2.10
CA TYR A 206 -9.37 -5.34 1.27
C TYR A 206 -10.09 -6.41 2.11
N ASN A 207 -9.69 -6.60 3.35
CA ASN A 207 -10.31 -7.52 4.30
C ASN A 207 -10.59 -6.81 5.63
N PRO A 208 -11.85 -6.53 5.96
CA PRO A 208 -13.08 -6.90 5.26
C PRO A 208 -13.23 -6.20 3.90
N THR A 209 -14.11 -6.71 3.05
CA THR A 209 -14.42 -6.13 1.73
C THR A 209 -14.99 -4.71 1.84
N GLU A 210 -15.77 -4.43 2.89
CA GLU A 210 -16.23 -3.10 3.25
C GLU A 210 -15.88 -2.83 4.71
N THR A 211 -15.03 -1.83 4.95
CA THR A 211 -14.71 -1.34 6.29
C THR A 211 -15.79 -0.39 6.80
N VAL A 212 -15.87 -0.18 8.11
CA VAL A 212 -16.80 0.83 8.70
C VAL A 212 -16.54 2.22 8.11
N PHE A 213 -15.31 2.55 7.74
CA PHE A 213 -14.95 3.79 7.04
C PHE A 213 -15.68 3.91 5.69
N LEU A 214 -15.69 2.86 4.87
CA LEU A 214 -16.38 2.84 3.58
C LEU A 214 -17.90 2.77 3.75
N GLU A 215 -18.39 1.97 4.68
CA GLU A 215 -19.83 1.85 4.99
C GLU A 215 -20.42 3.24 5.33
N LYS A 216 -19.78 3.96 6.28
CA LYS A 216 -20.24 5.29 6.67
C LYS A 216 -20.29 6.27 5.50
N ALA A 217 -19.32 6.18 4.59
CA ALA A 217 -19.27 7.02 3.39
C ALA A 217 -20.40 6.64 2.40
N ARG A 218 -20.58 5.35 2.12
CA ARG A 218 -21.62 4.85 1.24
C ARG A 218 -23.04 5.21 1.72
N LEU A 219 -23.29 5.11 3.02
CA LEU A 219 -24.58 5.50 3.63
C LEU A 219 -24.88 7.01 3.47
N LYS A 220 -23.87 7.83 3.19
CA LYS A 220 -24.03 9.26 2.86
C LYS A 220 -24.08 9.54 1.35
N GLY A 221 -24.07 8.51 0.52
CA GLY A 221 -24.15 8.61 -0.93
C GLY A 221 -22.82 8.83 -1.65
N ALA A 222 -21.69 8.77 -0.95
CA ALA A 222 -20.37 8.83 -1.57
C ALA A 222 -20.07 7.55 -2.38
N ALA A 223 -19.25 7.67 -3.42
CA ALA A 223 -18.68 6.52 -4.11
C ALA A 223 -17.57 5.90 -3.24
N VAL A 224 -17.51 4.56 -3.17
CA VAL A 224 -16.57 3.85 -2.30
C VAL A 224 -15.78 2.78 -3.08
N PHE A 225 -14.49 2.66 -2.77
CA PHE A 225 -13.57 1.69 -3.38
C PHE A 225 -12.67 1.09 -2.31
N ASN A 226 -12.51 -0.24 -2.34
CA ASN A 226 -11.59 -0.93 -1.46
C ASN A 226 -10.23 -1.22 -2.12
N GLY A 227 -9.28 -1.76 -1.33
CA GLY A 227 -7.91 -2.03 -1.76
C GLY A 227 -7.71 -3.22 -2.69
N LEU A 228 -8.76 -3.95 -3.07
CA LEU A 228 -8.62 -5.23 -3.78
C LEU A 228 -7.95 -5.09 -5.14
N THR A 229 -8.35 -4.08 -5.94
CA THR A 229 -7.69 -3.79 -7.22
C THR A 229 -6.21 -3.49 -7.04
N MET A 230 -5.85 -2.64 -6.08
CA MET A 230 -4.46 -2.33 -5.78
C MET A 230 -3.66 -3.59 -5.40
N LEU A 231 -4.27 -4.47 -4.62
CA LEU A 231 -3.66 -5.70 -4.13
C LEU A 231 -3.29 -6.65 -5.28
N TYR A 232 -4.18 -6.85 -6.24
CA TYR A 232 -3.92 -7.70 -7.41
C TYR A 232 -2.88 -7.07 -8.34
N GLU A 233 -3.03 -5.81 -8.65
CA GLU A 233 -2.17 -5.12 -9.62
C GLU A 233 -0.72 -4.99 -9.12
N GLN A 234 -0.50 -4.74 -7.81
CA GLN A 234 0.83 -4.73 -7.23
C GLN A 234 1.49 -6.12 -7.27
N ALA A 235 0.71 -7.20 -7.11
CA ALA A 235 1.22 -8.55 -7.20
C ALA A 235 1.61 -8.90 -8.64
N GLU A 236 0.81 -8.53 -9.64
CA GLU A 236 1.15 -8.69 -11.05
C GLU A 236 2.38 -7.87 -11.45
N ALA A 237 2.51 -6.65 -10.95
CA ALA A 237 3.69 -5.84 -11.18
C ALA A 237 4.96 -6.48 -10.57
N ALA A 238 4.86 -7.04 -9.36
CA ALA A 238 5.95 -7.79 -8.74
C ALA A 238 6.35 -9.00 -9.57
N TRP A 239 5.36 -9.76 -10.08
CA TRP A 239 5.59 -10.91 -10.96
C TRP A 239 6.40 -10.55 -12.22
N LYS A 240 6.03 -9.44 -12.88
CA LYS A 240 6.77 -8.92 -14.05
C LYS A 240 8.21 -8.53 -13.70
N ILE A 241 8.43 -7.89 -12.54
CA ILE A 241 9.77 -7.48 -12.07
C ILE A 241 10.67 -8.69 -11.85
N TRP A 242 10.15 -9.78 -11.34
CA TRP A 242 10.91 -11.01 -11.12
C TRP A 242 11.30 -11.70 -12.44
N GLY A 243 10.75 -11.30 -13.56
CA GLY A 243 11.15 -11.74 -14.90
C GLY A 243 10.26 -12.83 -15.48
N ASN A 244 9.00 -12.81 -15.11
CA ASN A 244 7.99 -13.78 -15.56
C ASN A 244 6.83 -13.09 -16.29
#